data_cb13b701e3fae18640ff6627a7ac95cb
#
_entry.id   cb13b701e3fae18640ff6627a7ac95cb
#
_cell.length_a   1.000
_cell.length_b   1.000
_cell.length_c   1.000
_cell.angle_alpha   90.00
_cell.angle_beta   90.00
_cell.angle_gamma   90.00
#
_symmetry.space_group_name_H-M   'P 1'
#
loop_
_entity.id
_entity.type
_entity.pdbx_description
1 polymer ?
#
loop_
_entity_poly.entity_id
_entity_poly.type
_entity_poly.pdbx_seq_one_letter_code
_entity_poly.pdbx_strand_id
1 'polypeptide(L)'
;MIQENNIKLLVVDSAVGLFRAEYLGRGTLSVRQQRLNKFVHLLVRIAETYNCAALATNQVMASPDVFFGDPTRPIGGNVVAHTSTYRVYFKKSGKKRIARMVDSPHHPEQEVIFALGEAGVIDPDSDTKKKSTKIATKSEPEKKSTKTSKSDIELDNKTENDSENTE
;
A
#
# COMPACT_ATOMS: atom_id res chain seq x y z
N MET A 1 28.26 -13.37 -17.71
CA MET A 1 27.89 -12.50 -16.57
C MET A 1 26.77 -13.09 -15.72
N ILE A 2 25.54 -13.37 -16.21
CA ILE A 2 24.48 -13.97 -15.40
C ILE A 2 24.84 -15.40 -14.95
N GLN A 3 25.25 -16.24 -15.88
CA GLN A 3 25.67 -17.61 -15.60
C GLN A 3 26.95 -17.67 -14.76
N GLU A 4 27.97 -16.92 -15.11
CA GLU A 4 29.27 -16.87 -14.43
C GLU A 4 29.13 -16.49 -12.95
N ASN A 5 28.21 -15.60 -12.62
CA ASN A 5 27.98 -15.12 -11.25
C ASN A 5 26.82 -15.82 -10.56
N ASN A 6 26.24 -16.87 -11.17
CA ASN A 6 25.11 -17.62 -10.63
C ASN A 6 23.93 -16.75 -10.14
N ILE A 7 23.59 -15.72 -10.92
CA ILE A 7 22.50 -14.79 -10.57
C ILE A 7 21.17 -15.52 -10.62
N LYS A 8 20.42 -15.48 -9.53
CA LYS A 8 19.10 -16.13 -9.38
C LYS A 8 17.94 -15.16 -9.38
N LEU A 9 18.20 -13.88 -9.19
CA LEU A 9 17.20 -12.83 -9.17
C LEU A 9 17.70 -11.61 -9.94
N LEU A 10 16.88 -11.14 -10.88
CA LEU A 10 17.07 -9.88 -11.59
C LEU A 10 15.99 -8.90 -11.10
N VAL A 11 16.40 -7.74 -10.60
CA VAL A 11 15.47 -6.70 -10.11
C VAL A 11 15.58 -5.46 -10.99
N VAL A 12 14.43 -4.95 -11.42
CA VAL A 12 14.30 -3.72 -12.19
C VAL A 12 13.41 -2.73 -11.45
N ASP A 13 13.98 -1.65 -10.95
CA ASP A 13 13.26 -0.55 -10.28
C ASP A 13 13.46 0.77 -11.02
N SER A 14 12.48 1.21 -11.82
CA SER A 14 11.21 0.58 -12.17
C SER A 14 11.14 0.29 -13.67
N ALA A 15 10.27 -0.67 -14.03
CA ALA A 15 10.09 -1.06 -15.45
C ALA A 15 9.63 0.08 -16.36
N VAL A 16 8.91 1.08 -15.84
CA VAL A 16 8.30 2.15 -16.65
C VAL A 16 8.94 3.53 -16.47
N GLY A 17 9.81 3.68 -15.49
CA GLY A 17 10.38 5.00 -15.12
C GLY A 17 11.10 5.70 -16.28
N LEU A 18 12.04 5.02 -16.89
CA LEU A 18 12.82 5.56 -18.01
C LEU A 18 11.96 5.84 -19.25
N PHE A 19 11.02 4.94 -19.57
CA PHE A 19 10.13 5.14 -20.72
C PHE A 19 9.22 6.35 -20.55
N ARG A 20 8.83 6.70 -19.33
CA ARG A 20 8.06 7.91 -19.07
C ARG A 20 8.88 9.18 -19.20
N ALA A 21 10.12 9.14 -18.83
CA ALA A 21 11.04 10.28 -18.95
C ALA A 21 11.42 10.56 -20.41
N GLU A 22 11.62 9.50 -21.21
CA GLU A 22 12.06 9.60 -22.60
C GLU A 22 10.91 9.90 -23.57
N TYR A 23 9.73 9.29 -23.36
CA TYR A 23 8.58 9.42 -24.27
C TYR A 23 7.47 10.24 -23.61
N LEU A 24 7.53 11.56 -23.80
CA LEU A 24 6.58 12.51 -23.23
C LEU A 24 5.42 12.80 -24.18
N GLY A 25 4.25 13.07 -23.59
CA GLY A 25 3.05 13.49 -24.31
C GLY A 25 2.27 12.33 -24.95
N ARG A 26 1.06 12.70 -25.48
CA ARG A 26 0.13 11.73 -26.05
C ARG A 26 0.61 11.18 -27.40
N GLY A 27 1.29 11.99 -28.19
CA GLY A 27 1.79 11.60 -29.54
C GLY A 27 2.82 10.48 -29.51
N THR A 28 3.57 10.32 -28.42
CA THR A 28 4.59 9.28 -28.27
C THR A 28 4.09 8.01 -27.56
N LEU A 29 2.80 7.96 -27.19
CA LEU A 29 2.24 6.85 -26.42
C LEU A 29 2.42 5.49 -27.10
N SER A 30 2.16 5.41 -28.39
CA SER A 30 2.29 4.16 -29.17
C SER A 30 3.74 3.66 -29.19
N VAL A 31 4.71 4.54 -29.46
CA VAL A 31 6.12 4.20 -29.46
C VAL A 31 6.58 3.76 -28.08
N ARG A 32 6.16 4.48 -27.05
CA ARG A 32 6.44 4.10 -25.64
C ARG A 32 5.93 2.70 -25.32
N GLN A 33 4.70 2.37 -25.70
CA GLN A 33 4.12 1.06 -25.45
C GLN A 33 4.85 -0.06 -26.21
N GLN A 34 5.25 0.18 -27.46
CA GLN A 34 6.03 -0.78 -28.22
C GLN A 34 7.40 -1.04 -27.58
N ARG A 35 8.09 0.01 -27.15
CA ARG A 35 9.40 -0.12 -26.47
C ARG A 35 9.29 -0.83 -25.14
N LEU A 36 8.28 -0.49 -24.34
CA LEU A 36 7.99 -1.15 -23.08
C LEU A 36 7.67 -2.63 -23.30
N ASN A 37 6.86 -2.97 -24.29
CA ASN A 37 6.55 -4.35 -24.65
C ASN A 37 7.80 -5.17 -24.98
N LYS A 38 8.66 -4.62 -25.83
CA LYS A 38 9.94 -5.24 -26.15
C LYS A 38 10.83 -5.45 -24.92
N PHE A 39 10.85 -4.48 -24.02
CA PHE A 39 11.65 -4.55 -22.80
C PHE A 39 11.14 -5.64 -21.83
N VAL A 40 9.84 -5.69 -21.54
CA VAL A 40 9.30 -6.69 -20.59
C VAL A 40 9.41 -8.12 -21.14
N HIS A 41 9.24 -8.30 -22.45
CA HIS A 41 9.49 -9.59 -23.10
C HIS A 41 10.96 -10.01 -23.05
N LEU A 42 11.89 -9.05 -23.14
CA LEU A 42 13.31 -9.32 -22.97
C LEU A 42 13.62 -9.80 -21.54
N LEU A 43 12.99 -9.20 -20.52
CA LEU A 43 13.15 -9.64 -19.13
C LEU A 43 12.68 -11.08 -18.94
N VAL A 44 11.51 -11.43 -19.49
CA VAL A 44 10.99 -12.81 -19.43
C VAL A 44 11.96 -13.78 -20.12
N ARG A 45 12.42 -13.45 -21.31
CA ARG A 45 13.40 -14.29 -22.03
C ARG A 45 14.70 -14.49 -21.26
N ILE A 46 15.22 -13.44 -20.61
CA ILE A 46 16.39 -13.56 -19.76
C ILE A 46 16.12 -14.49 -18.58
N ALA A 47 14.98 -14.31 -17.90
CA ALA A 47 14.60 -15.14 -16.78
C ALA A 47 14.53 -16.63 -17.17
N GLU A 48 13.87 -16.94 -18.30
CA GLU A 48 13.76 -18.30 -18.84
C GLU A 48 15.10 -18.89 -19.28
N THR A 49 15.88 -18.11 -20.06
CA THR A 49 17.16 -18.58 -20.62
C THR A 49 18.18 -18.91 -19.54
N TYR A 50 18.22 -18.10 -18.48
CA TYR A 50 19.21 -18.22 -17.41
C TYR A 50 18.66 -18.86 -16.12
N ASN A 51 17.43 -19.34 -16.13
CA ASN A 51 16.76 -19.94 -14.97
C ASN A 51 16.90 -19.05 -13.72
N CYS A 52 16.52 -17.78 -13.87
CA CYS A 52 16.48 -16.81 -12.78
C CYS A 52 15.09 -16.17 -12.68
N ALA A 53 14.75 -15.68 -11.50
CA ALA A 53 13.53 -14.90 -11.32
C ALA A 53 13.75 -13.45 -11.80
N ALA A 54 12.74 -12.85 -12.42
CA ALA A 54 12.72 -11.43 -12.73
C ALA A 54 11.64 -10.72 -11.90
N LEU A 55 12.03 -9.68 -11.17
CA LEU A 55 11.15 -8.83 -10.40
C LEU A 55 11.23 -7.40 -10.94
N ALA A 56 10.09 -6.81 -11.27
CA ALA A 56 10.03 -5.44 -11.73
C ALA A 56 9.03 -4.65 -10.89
N THR A 57 9.45 -3.48 -10.39
CA THR A 57 8.52 -2.54 -9.77
C THR A 57 7.83 -1.74 -10.85
N ASN A 58 6.57 -1.36 -10.59
CA ASN A 58 5.78 -0.52 -11.47
C ASN A 58 5.14 0.62 -10.68
N GLN A 59 4.94 1.75 -11.35
CA GLN A 59 4.26 2.90 -10.78
C GLN A 59 2.76 2.85 -11.10
N VAL A 60 2.00 3.58 -10.32
CA VAL A 60 0.57 3.76 -10.51
C VAL A 60 0.25 5.23 -10.80
N MET A 61 -0.87 5.47 -11.43
CA MET A 61 -1.41 6.80 -11.68
C MET A 61 -2.89 6.84 -11.31
N ALA A 62 -3.37 8.00 -10.90
CA ALA A 62 -4.80 8.22 -10.72
C ALA A 62 -5.51 8.28 -12.08
N SER A 63 -6.65 7.62 -12.18
CA SER A 63 -7.56 7.72 -13.32
C SER A 63 -8.73 8.63 -12.90
N PRO A 64 -8.84 9.83 -13.48
CA PRO A 64 -9.88 10.79 -13.09
C PRO A 64 -11.30 10.33 -13.45
N ASP A 65 -11.41 9.33 -14.33
CA ASP A 65 -12.69 8.81 -14.81
C ASP A 65 -13.37 7.84 -13.84
N VAL A 66 -12.69 7.47 -12.73
CA VAL A 66 -13.20 6.53 -11.75
C VAL A 66 -13.80 7.29 -10.57
N PHE A 67 -15.12 7.37 -10.50
CA PHE A 67 -15.84 8.06 -9.42
C PHE A 67 -16.06 7.21 -8.17
N PHE A 68 -16.04 5.88 -8.29
CA PHE A 68 -16.24 4.95 -7.18
C PHE A 68 -15.12 3.92 -7.13
N GLY A 69 -14.66 3.58 -5.91
CA GLY A 69 -13.60 2.60 -5.68
C GLY A 69 -12.19 3.19 -5.73
N ASP A 70 -11.21 2.37 -6.08
CA ASP A 70 -9.81 2.78 -6.18
C ASP A 70 -9.53 3.38 -7.56
N PRO A 71 -9.27 4.69 -7.67
CA PRO A 71 -8.99 5.33 -8.97
C PRO A 71 -7.60 4.99 -9.50
N THR A 72 -6.80 4.24 -8.75
CA THR A 72 -5.41 3.97 -9.08
C THR A 72 -5.28 2.90 -10.15
N ARG A 73 -4.53 3.20 -11.21
CA ARG A 73 -4.25 2.26 -12.31
C ARG A 73 -2.75 2.08 -12.49
N PRO A 74 -2.29 0.85 -12.79
CA PRO A 74 -0.89 0.61 -13.10
C PRO A 74 -0.49 1.27 -14.41
N ILE A 75 0.70 1.84 -14.45
CA ILE A 75 1.27 2.40 -15.68
C ILE A 75 1.74 1.26 -16.58
N GLY A 76 1.66 1.46 -17.90
CA GLY A 76 2.00 0.44 -18.89
C GLY A 76 0.79 -0.39 -19.35
N GLY A 77 -0.34 -0.30 -18.62
CA GLY A 77 -1.60 -0.93 -19.04
C GLY A 77 -1.47 -2.43 -19.33
N ASN A 78 -2.15 -2.86 -20.37
CA ASN A 78 -2.20 -4.28 -20.75
C ASN A 78 -0.83 -4.90 -21.11
N VAL A 79 0.12 -4.10 -21.60
CA VAL A 79 1.46 -4.60 -21.96
C VAL A 79 2.15 -5.25 -20.76
N VAL A 80 2.20 -4.55 -19.63
CA VAL A 80 2.80 -5.09 -18.41
C VAL A 80 1.90 -6.17 -17.79
N ALA A 81 0.58 -5.96 -17.84
CA ALA A 81 -0.38 -6.87 -17.25
C ALA A 81 -0.34 -8.28 -17.86
N HIS A 82 -0.28 -8.36 -19.19
CA HIS A 82 -0.30 -9.67 -19.89
C HIS A 82 1.05 -10.37 -19.90
N THR A 83 2.14 -9.65 -19.73
CA THR A 83 3.49 -10.26 -19.74
C THR A 83 3.90 -10.75 -18.36
N SER A 84 3.33 -10.19 -17.28
CA SER A 84 3.66 -10.55 -15.90
C SER A 84 2.91 -11.81 -15.48
N THR A 85 3.62 -12.81 -14.94
CA THR A 85 3.04 -14.03 -14.37
C THR A 85 2.32 -13.76 -13.05
N TYR A 86 2.94 -12.93 -12.20
CA TYR A 86 2.40 -12.55 -10.90
C TYR A 86 2.35 -11.03 -10.80
N ARG A 87 1.27 -10.50 -10.25
CA ARG A 87 1.13 -9.07 -9.96
C ARG A 87 0.65 -8.85 -8.54
N VAL A 88 1.42 -8.10 -7.79
CA VAL A 88 1.08 -7.71 -6.42
C VAL A 88 0.94 -6.20 -6.35
N TYR A 89 -0.17 -5.73 -5.85
CA TYR A 89 -0.45 -4.30 -5.63
C TYR A 89 -0.24 -3.94 -4.17
N PHE A 90 0.53 -2.88 -3.94
CA PHE A 90 0.79 -2.35 -2.61
C PHE A 90 0.04 -1.04 -2.40
N LYS A 91 -0.73 -0.97 -1.31
CA LYS A 91 -1.49 0.20 -0.91
C LYS A 91 -1.12 0.64 0.50
N LYS A 92 -1.05 1.97 0.71
CA LYS A 92 -0.88 2.55 2.04
C LYS A 92 -2.25 2.67 2.72
N SER A 93 -2.34 2.21 3.97
CA SER A 93 -3.54 2.32 4.81
C SER A 93 -3.12 2.83 6.20
N GLY A 94 -3.11 4.14 6.39
CA GLY A 94 -2.59 4.76 7.59
C GLY A 94 -1.12 4.40 7.85
N LYS A 95 -0.84 3.78 8.98
CA LYS A 95 0.50 3.28 9.35
C LYS A 95 0.79 1.89 8.78
N LYS A 96 -0.22 1.17 8.33
CA LYS A 96 -0.12 -0.19 7.78
C LYS A 96 0.02 -0.14 6.24
N ARG A 97 0.36 -1.27 5.67
CA ARG A 97 0.42 -1.52 4.23
C ARG A 97 -0.45 -2.72 3.90
N ILE A 98 -1.06 -2.71 2.74
CA ILE A 98 -1.85 -3.81 2.20
C ILE A 98 -1.12 -4.30 0.95
N ALA A 99 -0.85 -5.60 0.89
CA ALA A 99 -0.42 -6.28 -0.32
C ALA A 99 -1.61 -7.09 -0.85
N ARG A 100 -2.02 -6.81 -2.08
CA ARG A 100 -3.10 -7.53 -2.77
C ARG A 100 -2.53 -8.32 -3.93
N MET A 101 -2.82 -9.61 -4.00
CA MET A 101 -2.59 -10.42 -5.19
C MET A 101 -3.62 -9.99 -6.25
N VAL A 102 -3.15 -9.40 -7.35
CA VAL A 102 -4.01 -8.91 -8.44
C VAL A 102 -4.12 -9.94 -9.54
N ASP A 103 -3.04 -10.68 -9.78
CA ASP A 103 -3.00 -11.71 -10.81
C ASP A 103 -2.00 -12.79 -10.42
N SER A 104 -2.44 -14.03 -10.57
CA SER A 104 -1.62 -15.21 -10.31
C SER A 104 -2.24 -16.44 -10.93
N PRO A 105 -1.47 -17.30 -11.62
CA PRO A 105 -2.00 -18.54 -12.18
C PRO A 105 -2.33 -19.59 -11.10
N HIS A 106 -1.80 -19.46 -9.88
CA HIS A 106 -1.88 -20.49 -8.86
C HIS A 106 -2.47 -20.03 -7.52
N HIS A 107 -2.62 -18.74 -7.30
CA HIS A 107 -3.10 -18.20 -6.02
C HIS A 107 -4.42 -17.48 -6.23
N PRO A 108 -5.37 -17.60 -5.29
CA PRO A 108 -6.60 -16.81 -5.31
C PRO A 108 -6.28 -15.34 -5.04
N GLU A 109 -7.20 -14.46 -5.42
CA GLU A 109 -7.15 -13.07 -5.01
C GLU A 109 -7.27 -12.98 -3.49
N GLN A 110 -6.29 -12.38 -2.85
CA GLN A 110 -6.28 -12.18 -1.40
C GLN A 110 -5.45 -10.97 -1.02
N GLU A 111 -5.70 -10.46 0.16
CA GLU A 111 -4.98 -9.32 0.73
C GLU A 111 -4.28 -9.72 2.03
N VAL A 112 -3.09 -9.19 2.22
CA VAL A 112 -2.31 -9.34 3.45
C VAL A 112 -1.96 -7.94 3.96
N ILE A 113 -2.16 -7.73 5.27
CA ILE A 113 -1.81 -6.48 5.94
C ILE A 113 -0.47 -6.67 6.63
N PHE A 114 0.42 -5.69 6.46
CA PHE A 114 1.73 -5.67 7.12
C PHE A 114 2.10 -4.25 7.56
N ALA A 115 3.12 -4.12 8.38
CA ALA A 115 3.69 -2.85 8.79
C ALA A 115 5.17 -2.77 8.42
N LEU A 116 5.72 -1.56 8.45
CA LEU A 116 7.15 -1.32 8.27
C LEU A 116 7.73 -0.85 9.60
N GLY A 117 8.72 -1.57 10.11
CA GLY A 117 9.47 -1.23 11.31
C GLY A 117 10.97 -1.13 11.01
N GLU A 118 11.77 -0.95 12.04
CA GLU A 118 13.24 -0.87 11.91
C GLU A 118 13.85 -2.14 11.32
N ALA A 119 13.26 -3.31 11.58
CA ALA A 119 13.70 -4.58 11.03
C ALA A 119 13.18 -4.87 9.60
N GLY A 120 12.46 -3.93 8.97
CA GLY A 120 11.85 -4.09 7.65
C GLY A 120 10.36 -4.40 7.72
N VAL A 121 9.90 -5.44 7.01
CA VAL A 121 8.50 -5.88 7.03
C VAL A 121 8.21 -6.66 8.30
N ILE A 122 7.16 -6.24 9.02
CA ILE A 122 6.73 -6.84 10.30
C ILE A 122 5.22 -7.06 10.32
N ASP A 123 4.75 -7.91 11.22
CA ASP A 123 3.33 -8.07 11.50
C ASP A 123 2.71 -6.78 12.02
N PRO A 124 1.49 -6.43 11.57
CA PRO A 124 0.85 -5.17 11.91
C PRO A 124 0.59 -4.96 13.40
N ASP A 125 0.56 -6.05 14.19
CA ASP A 125 0.26 -6.03 15.63
C ASP A 125 1.53 -6.15 16.51
N SER A 126 2.71 -6.31 15.91
CA SER A 126 3.96 -6.42 16.65
C SER A 126 4.41 -5.11 17.32
N ASP A 127 4.05 -3.96 16.75
CA ASP A 127 4.37 -2.65 17.31
C ASP A 127 3.55 -2.27 18.55
N THR A 128 2.34 -2.84 18.70
CA THR A 128 1.49 -2.60 19.88
C THR A 128 2.02 -3.30 21.12
N LYS A 129 2.64 -4.47 20.97
CA LYS A 129 3.24 -5.21 22.10
C LYS A 129 4.48 -4.53 22.69
N LYS A 130 5.27 -3.81 21.88
CA LYS A 130 6.46 -3.07 22.38
C LYS A 130 6.09 -1.80 23.14
N LYS A 131 4.94 -1.19 22.90
CA LYS A 131 4.48 0.01 23.63
C LYS A 131 3.84 -0.32 24.98
N SER A 132 3.15 -1.45 25.11
CA SER A 132 2.55 -1.87 26.38
C SER A 132 3.60 -2.29 27.42
N THR A 133 4.74 -2.84 27.01
CA THR A 133 5.82 -3.24 27.93
C THR A 133 6.65 -2.05 28.45
N LYS A 134 6.64 -0.89 27.75
CA LYS A 134 7.33 0.33 28.20
C LYS A 134 6.51 1.20 29.17
N ILE A 135 5.22 0.99 29.28
CA ILE A 135 4.31 1.77 30.15
C ILE A 135 4.14 1.10 31.54
N ALA A 136 4.43 -0.20 31.65
CA ALA A 136 4.24 -0.96 32.87
C ALA A 136 5.39 -0.83 33.91
N THR A 137 6.44 -0.04 33.66
CA THR A 137 7.61 0.03 34.56
C THR A 137 7.76 1.40 35.26
N LYS A 138 6.72 2.23 35.30
CA LYS A 138 6.75 3.49 36.09
C LYS A 138 5.37 3.81 36.65
N SER A 139 5.02 3.17 37.77
CA SER A 139 4.21 3.72 38.84
C SER A 139 4.05 2.71 39.95
N GLU A 140 4.75 2.87 41.02
CA GLU A 140 4.39 2.42 42.36
C GLU A 140 4.35 3.64 43.29
N PRO A 141 3.61 3.55 44.44
CA PRO A 141 2.65 4.58 44.80
C PRO A 141 3.07 5.36 46.06
N GLU A 142 2.55 6.53 46.26
CA GLU A 142 2.43 7.08 47.62
C GLU A 142 0.98 7.44 47.93
N LYS A 143 0.50 6.76 48.98
CA LYS A 143 -0.71 7.03 49.74
C LYS A 143 -0.60 8.37 50.47
N LYS A 144 -1.66 9.17 50.44
CA LYS A 144 -2.19 9.75 51.68
C LYS A 144 -3.62 10.27 51.50
N SER A 145 -4.39 9.85 52.45
CA SER A 145 -5.75 10.16 52.86
C SER A 145 -6.04 11.66 53.04
N THR A 146 -7.28 12.09 52.74
CA THR A 146 -8.21 12.60 53.77
C THR A 146 -9.54 13.03 53.13
N LYS A 147 -10.58 12.56 53.69
CA LYS A 147 -11.98 12.87 53.88
C LYS A 147 -12.47 14.28 53.59
N THR A 148 -13.70 14.37 53.07
CA THR A 148 -14.91 15.00 53.68
C THR A 148 -15.73 15.74 52.62
N SER A 149 -16.86 15.26 52.27
CA SER A 149 -18.25 15.56 52.55
C SER A 149 -18.96 16.64 51.73
N LYS A 150 -20.13 16.15 51.21
CA LYS A 150 -21.44 16.84 51.06
C LYS A 150 -21.46 18.14 50.22
N SER A 151 -22.43 18.38 49.40
CA SER A 151 -23.90 18.19 49.39
C SER A 151 -24.44 18.71 48.04
N ASP A 152 -25.42 18.03 47.49
CA ASP A 152 -26.76 18.40 47.03
C ASP A 152 -26.96 19.75 46.33
N ILE A 153 -27.76 19.70 45.31
CA ILE A 153 -28.95 20.47 44.91
C ILE A 153 -28.98 20.49 43.35
N GLU A 154 -29.76 19.75 42.68
CA GLU A 154 -31.17 19.82 42.23
C GLU A 154 -31.58 21.07 41.47
N LEU A 155 -32.36 20.77 40.43
CA LEU A 155 -33.47 21.52 39.78
C LEU A 155 -33.13 22.28 38.50
N ASP A 156 -33.63 21.78 37.42
CA ASP A 156 -34.93 21.98 36.73
C ASP A 156 -35.01 23.14 35.72
N ASN A 157 -35.69 22.79 34.73
CA ASN A 157 -36.62 23.46 33.78
C ASN A 157 -36.10 23.78 32.39
N LYS A 158 -36.65 23.03 31.43
CA LYS A 158 -37.94 23.20 30.69
C LYS A 158 -38.03 24.55 29.96
N THR A 159 -38.22 24.47 28.70
CA THR A 159 -39.35 24.82 27.78
C THR A 159 -38.78 25.14 26.42
N GLU A 160 -39.19 24.41 25.40
CA GLU A 160 -40.33 24.64 24.48
C GLU A 160 -40.29 26.00 23.75
N ASN A 161 -40.26 25.96 22.47
CA ASN A 161 -41.28 26.28 21.45
C ASN A 161 -40.59 26.58 20.12
N ASP A 162 -40.93 25.88 19.10
CA ASP A 162 -42.00 26.04 18.10
C ASP A 162 -41.83 27.20 17.12
N SER A 163 -42.15 26.77 15.94
CA SER A 163 -42.82 27.44 14.81
C SER A 163 -41.89 28.09 13.80
N GLU A 164 -41.94 27.50 12.66
CA GLU A 164 -42.78 27.80 11.48
C GLU A 164 -42.22 28.86 10.54
N ASN A 165 -42.15 28.40 9.35
CA ASN A 165 -42.72 28.92 8.08
C ASN A 165 -41.82 29.64 7.08
N THR A 166 -41.93 29.01 5.92
CA THR A 166 -42.15 29.60 4.56
C THR A 166 -41.19 30.67 4.01
N GLU A 167 -40.53 30.36 3.00
CA GLU A 167 -40.89 30.51 1.56
C GLU A 167 -39.89 29.72 0.70
#